data_981086709dfcf8b4825107165f29731e
#
_entry.id   981086709dfcf8b4825107165f29731e
#
_cell.length_a   1.000
_cell.length_b   1.000
_cell.length_c   1.000
_cell.angle_alpha   90.00
_cell.angle_beta   90.00
_cell.angle_gamma   90.00
#
_symmetry.space_group_name_H-M   'P 1'
#
loop_
_entity.id
_entity.type
_entity.pdbx_description
1 polymer ?
#
loop_
_entity_poly.entity_id
_entity_poly.type
_entity_poly.pdbx_seq_one_letter_code
_entity_poly.pdbx_strand_id
1 'polypeptide(L)'
;MVTSKAATVPEYLASLAPERRDAIARVRQVVNEHLPEGFEETMQYGMISWVVPLSRFPDTYNGQALAIASLASQKAHASLYLMGVYADARARTGFERAFHAAGKKLDMGKSCVRFRSADDLALDAVGQAIAGISVDDFLASYSAAKGTKKTR
;
A
#
# COMPACT_ATOMS: atom_id res chain seq x y z
N MET A 1 12.04 11.17 -5.33
CA MET A 1 10.61 10.83 -5.19
C MET A 1 9.75 12.04 -5.50
N VAL A 2 8.72 11.85 -6.31
CA VAL A 2 7.78 12.94 -6.61
C VAL A 2 6.71 12.96 -5.52
N THR A 3 6.60 14.05 -4.81
CA THR A 3 5.57 14.24 -3.80
C THR A 3 4.56 15.27 -4.27
N SER A 4 3.30 15.02 -3.99
CA SER A 4 2.20 15.91 -4.36
C SER A 4 1.81 16.81 -3.20
N LYS A 5 1.32 18.00 -3.54
CA LYS A 5 0.73 18.92 -2.56
C LYS A 5 -0.79 18.77 -2.48
N ALA A 6 -1.36 17.81 -3.23
CA ALA A 6 -2.81 17.59 -3.23
C ALA A 6 -3.28 17.23 -1.82
N ALA A 7 -4.37 17.84 -1.38
CA ALA A 7 -4.93 17.60 -0.06
C ALA A 7 -5.89 16.42 -0.05
N THR A 8 -6.44 16.04 -1.21
CA THR A 8 -7.42 14.96 -1.34
C THR A 8 -7.03 14.01 -2.46
N VAL A 9 -7.56 12.79 -2.41
CA VAL A 9 -7.33 11.79 -3.46
C VAL A 9 -7.85 12.27 -4.82
N PRO A 10 -9.08 12.81 -4.94
CA PRO A 10 -9.53 13.36 -6.22
C PRO A 10 -8.60 14.43 -6.78
N GLU A 11 -8.09 15.33 -5.96
CA GLU A 11 -7.13 16.34 -6.41
C GLU A 11 -5.84 15.70 -6.90
N TYR A 12 -5.36 14.69 -6.19
CA TYR A 12 -4.17 13.96 -6.57
C TYR A 12 -4.33 13.32 -7.95
N LEU A 13 -5.43 12.61 -8.15
CA LEU A 13 -5.72 11.96 -9.44
C LEU A 13 -5.82 12.99 -10.56
N ALA A 14 -6.49 14.11 -10.31
CA ALA A 14 -6.65 15.17 -11.30
C ALA A 14 -5.30 15.78 -11.72
N SER A 15 -4.30 15.74 -10.86
CA SER A 15 -2.97 16.30 -11.14
C SER A 15 -2.11 15.41 -12.04
N LEU A 16 -2.52 14.15 -12.27
CA LEU A 16 -1.71 13.19 -13.01
C LEU A 16 -2.00 13.24 -14.51
N ALA A 17 -1.00 12.88 -15.32
CA ALA A 17 -1.20 12.66 -16.76
C ALA A 17 -2.23 11.52 -16.96
N PRO A 18 -3.04 11.57 -18.05
CA PRO A 18 -4.16 10.62 -18.22
C PRO A 18 -3.78 9.15 -18.08
N GLU A 19 -2.68 8.72 -18.68
CA GLU A 19 -2.24 7.32 -18.63
C GLU A 19 -1.86 6.91 -17.22
N ARG A 20 -1.16 7.77 -16.51
CA ARG A 20 -0.76 7.51 -15.14
C ARG A 20 -1.97 7.55 -14.21
N ARG A 21 -2.89 8.47 -14.47
CA ARG A 21 -4.15 8.56 -13.73
C ARG A 21 -4.94 7.27 -13.84
N ASP A 22 -5.07 6.72 -15.04
CA ASP A 22 -5.80 5.47 -15.28
C ASP A 22 -5.17 4.30 -14.51
N ALA A 23 -3.85 4.19 -14.56
CA ALA A 23 -3.13 3.13 -13.84
C ALA A 23 -3.33 3.24 -12.33
N ILE A 24 -3.17 4.44 -11.79
CA ILE A 24 -3.34 4.71 -10.35
C ILE A 24 -4.79 4.46 -9.93
N ALA A 25 -5.75 4.96 -10.70
CA ALA A 25 -7.18 4.81 -10.39
C ALA A 25 -7.59 3.34 -10.36
N ARG A 26 -7.08 2.54 -11.28
CA ARG A 26 -7.38 1.11 -11.33
C ARG A 26 -6.85 0.37 -10.10
N VAL A 27 -5.62 0.62 -9.73
CA VAL A 27 -5.02 -0.01 -8.54
C VAL A 27 -5.72 0.47 -7.27
N ARG A 28 -6.03 1.76 -7.18
CA ARG A 28 -6.80 2.30 -6.07
C ARG A 28 -8.14 1.58 -5.91
N GLN A 29 -8.84 1.34 -7.02
CA GLN A 29 -10.11 0.63 -7.00
C GLN A 29 -9.95 -0.77 -6.41
N VAL A 30 -8.93 -1.51 -6.84
CA VAL A 30 -8.68 -2.86 -6.33
C VAL A 30 -8.41 -2.84 -4.83
N VAL A 31 -7.60 -1.90 -4.35
CA VAL A 31 -7.31 -1.79 -2.92
C VAL A 31 -8.58 -1.48 -2.14
N ASN A 32 -9.37 -0.51 -2.59
CA ASN A 32 -10.61 -0.12 -1.90
C ASN A 32 -11.64 -1.25 -1.87
N GLU A 33 -11.72 -2.06 -2.93
CA GLU A 33 -12.65 -3.19 -2.99
C GLU A 33 -12.29 -4.30 -1.99
N HIS A 34 -11.02 -4.40 -1.60
CA HIS A 34 -10.51 -5.45 -0.73
C HIS A 34 -10.12 -4.97 0.65
N LEU A 35 -10.24 -3.68 0.91
CA LEU A 35 -9.76 -3.08 2.15
C LEU A 35 -10.56 -3.57 3.36
N PRO A 36 -9.91 -4.18 4.37
CA PRO A 36 -10.62 -4.58 5.56
C PRO A 36 -11.21 -3.41 6.33
N GLU A 37 -12.24 -3.68 7.10
CA GLU A 37 -12.90 -2.68 7.93
C GLU A 37 -11.91 -2.08 8.93
N GLY A 38 -12.00 -0.77 9.13
CA GLY A 38 -11.17 -0.05 10.08
C GLY A 38 -9.99 0.70 9.48
N PHE A 39 -9.60 0.37 8.25
CA PHE A 39 -8.63 1.19 7.51
C PHE A 39 -9.35 2.32 6.79
N GLU A 40 -8.67 3.43 6.59
CA GLU A 40 -9.22 4.58 5.86
C GLU A 40 -8.26 5.04 4.76
N GLU A 41 -8.81 5.47 3.64
CA GLU A 41 -8.06 6.09 2.56
C GLU A 41 -7.85 7.57 2.87
N THR A 42 -6.61 8.05 2.70
CA THR A 42 -6.27 9.45 2.90
C THR A 42 -5.03 9.81 2.09
N MET A 43 -4.71 11.10 2.04
CA MET A 43 -3.41 11.54 1.53
C MET A 43 -2.43 11.60 2.70
N GLN A 44 -1.24 11.01 2.50
CA GLN A 44 -0.18 11.03 3.50
C GLN A 44 1.17 11.03 2.78
N TYR A 45 2.04 11.94 3.15
CA TYR A 45 3.36 12.09 2.51
C TYR A 45 3.29 12.29 0.99
N GLY A 46 2.24 12.95 0.50
CA GLY A 46 2.05 13.20 -0.92
C GLY A 46 1.62 11.97 -1.72
N MET A 47 1.12 10.94 -1.07
CA MET A 47 0.67 9.69 -1.68
C MET A 47 -0.73 9.34 -1.24
N ILE A 48 -1.45 8.56 -2.06
CA ILE A 48 -2.68 7.92 -1.60
C ILE A 48 -2.27 6.84 -0.59
N SER A 49 -2.84 6.87 0.59
CA SER A 49 -2.49 5.92 1.65
C SER A 49 -3.72 5.34 2.30
N TRP A 50 -3.62 4.11 2.76
CA TRP A 50 -4.66 3.41 3.50
C TRP A 50 -4.11 3.17 4.89
N VAL A 51 -4.75 3.76 5.89
CA VAL A 51 -4.17 3.91 7.22
C VAL A 51 -5.10 3.40 8.30
N VAL A 52 -4.51 3.07 9.44
CA VAL A 52 -5.27 2.92 10.69
C VAL A 52 -5.43 4.33 11.26
N PRO A 53 -6.67 4.84 11.37
CA PRO A 53 -6.86 6.20 11.87
C PRO A 53 -6.24 6.41 13.24
N LEU A 54 -5.73 7.61 13.49
CA LEU A 54 -5.15 7.95 14.79
C LEU A 54 -6.18 7.83 15.92
N SER A 55 -7.47 7.97 15.61
CA SER A 55 -8.55 7.75 16.60
C SER A 55 -8.58 6.30 17.09
N ARG A 56 -8.17 5.35 16.26
CA ARG A 56 -8.11 3.93 16.60
C ARG A 56 -6.77 3.55 17.23
N PHE A 57 -5.67 4.14 16.74
CA PHE A 57 -4.32 3.84 17.23
C PHE A 57 -3.45 5.10 17.18
N PRO A 58 -3.48 5.93 18.23
CA PRO A 58 -2.75 7.21 18.23
C PRO A 58 -1.26 7.09 18.58
N ASP A 59 -0.84 5.98 19.17
CA ASP A 59 0.51 5.82 19.74
C ASP A 59 1.49 5.26 18.68
N THR A 60 1.70 6.03 17.61
CA THR A 60 2.62 5.65 16.54
C THR A 60 4.01 6.24 16.77
N TYR A 61 5.00 5.64 16.10
CA TYR A 61 6.41 6.04 16.29
C TYR A 61 6.71 7.49 15.90
N ASN A 62 5.93 8.07 14.99
CA ASN A 62 6.17 9.43 14.50
C ASN A 62 4.94 10.35 14.60
N GLY A 63 3.89 9.92 15.29
CA GLY A 63 2.66 10.71 15.42
C GLY A 63 1.76 10.70 14.20
N GLN A 64 2.15 10.03 13.13
CA GLN A 64 1.33 9.90 11.93
C GLN A 64 0.62 8.54 11.91
N ALA A 65 -0.52 8.47 11.24
CA ALA A 65 -1.28 7.23 11.13
C ALA A 65 -0.45 6.15 10.43
N LEU A 66 -0.56 4.91 10.91
CA LEU A 66 0.16 3.78 10.30
C LEU A 66 -0.50 3.38 8.98
N ALA A 67 0.26 3.31 7.90
CA ALA A 67 -0.23 2.92 6.60
C ALA A 67 -0.02 1.43 6.36
N ILE A 68 -1.08 0.71 5.94
CA ILE A 68 -0.97 -0.67 5.47
C ILE A 68 -0.50 -0.69 4.01
N ALA A 69 -0.86 0.33 3.25
CA ALA A 69 -0.50 0.46 1.85
C ALA A 69 -0.43 1.93 1.46
N SER A 70 0.37 2.22 0.44
CA SER A 70 0.43 3.55 -0.17
C SER A 70 0.65 3.41 -1.66
N LEU A 71 0.14 4.38 -2.43
CA LEU A 71 0.15 4.34 -3.89
C LEU A 71 0.56 5.70 -4.42
N ALA A 72 1.59 5.73 -5.24
CA ALA A 72 2.16 6.98 -5.74
C ALA A 72 2.54 6.90 -7.21
N SER A 73 2.33 7.99 -7.92
CA SER A 73 2.89 8.21 -9.24
C SER A 73 4.27 8.83 -9.06
N GLN A 74 5.28 8.22 -9.65
CA GLN A 74 6.66 8.69 -9.62
C GLN A 74 7.13 9.03 -11.03
N LYS A 75 8.34 9.55 -11.18
CA LYS A 75 8.80 10.05 -12.47
C LYS A 75 8.76 9.00 -13.58
N ALA A 76 9.35 7.83 -13.35
CA ALA A 76 9.48 6.79 -14.38
C ALA A 76 8.42 5.70 -14.28
N HIS A 77 7.74 5.58 -13.13
CA HIS A 77 6.80 4.49 -12.86
C HIS A 77 5.88 4.89 -11.72
N ALA A 78 4.88 4.06 -11.45
CA ALA A 78 4.08 4.15 -10.24
C ALA A 78 4.58 3.11 -9.24
N SER A 79 4.31 3.32 -7.96
CA SER A 79 4.71 2.39 -6.90
C SER A 79 3.54 2.12 -5.96
N LEU A 80 3.38 0.85 -5.61
CA LEU A 80 2.45 0.41 -4.59
C LEU A 80 3.25 -0.16 -3.43
N TYR A 81 3.10 0.45 -2.25
CA TYR A 81 3.77 0.00 -1.03
C TYR A 81 2.80 -0.90 -0.26
N LEU A 82 3.23 -2.13 0.06
CA LEU A 82 2.40 -3.12 0.74
C LEU A 82 3.09 -3.55 2.03
N MET A 83 2.80 -2.86 3.11
CA MET A 83 3.47 -3.07 4.40
C MET A 83 3.21 -4.46 4.98
N GLY A 84 1.99 -4.97 4.84
CA GLY A 84 1.65 -6.31 5.33
C GLY A 84 2.42 -7.42 4.63
N VAL A 85 2.71 -7.26 3.33
CA VAL A 85 3.49 -8.23 2.56
C VAL A 85 4.94 -8.25 3.03
N TYR A 86 5.49 -7.09 3.31
CA TYR A 86 6.90 -6.99 3.74
C TYR A 86 7.14 -7.44 5.17
N ALA A 87 6.12 -7.33 6.01
CA ALA A 87 6.23 -7.71 7.40
C ALA A 87 6.21 -9.23 7.63
N ASP A 88 5.78 -10.01 6.64
CA ASP A 88 5.57 -11.44 6.77
C ASP A 88 6.16 -12.18 5.55
N ALA A 89 7.18 -13.03 5.81
CA ALA A 89 7.86 -13.79 4.75
C ALA A 89 6.91 -14.75 4.01
N ARG A 90 5.91 -15.31 4.68
CA ARG A 90 4.91 -16.18 4.04
C ARG A 90 4.02 -15.40 3.10
N ALA A 91 3.56 -14.23 3.53
CA ALA A 91 2.75 -13.36 2.71
C ALA A 91 3.52 -12.93 1.47
N ARG A 92 4.79 -12.58 1.63
CA ARG A 92 5.67 -12.22 0.52
C ARG A 92 5.84 -13.38 -0.47
N THR A 93 6.13 -14.57 0.00
CA THR A 93 6.28 -15.75 -0.85
C THR A 93 5.00 -16.04 -1.62
N GLY A 94 3.85 -15.99 -0.95
CA GLY A 94 2.56 -16.20 -1.60
C GLY A 94 2.26 -15.16 -2.66
N PHE A 95 2.61 -13.91 -2.39
CA PHE A 95 2.45 -12.81 -3.34
C PHE A 95 3.31 -13.01 -4.59
N GLU A 96 4.58 -13.39 -4.40
CA GLU A 96 5.50 -13.69 -5.51
C GLU A 96 4.98 -14.84 -6.36
N ARG A 97 4.50 -15.92 -5.73
CA ARG A 97 3.94 -17.08 -6.42
C ARG A 97 2.69 -16.72 -7.23
N ALA A 98 1.84 -15.87 -6.66
CA ALA A 98 0.61 -15.45 -7.33
C ALA A 98 0.91 -14.64 -8.60
N PHE A 99 1.93 -13.77 -8.56
CA PHE A 99 2.38 -13.05 -9.76
C PHE A 99 2.89 -14.01 -10.82
N HIS A 100 3.71 -14.97 -10.41
CA HIS A 100 4.25 -15.97 -11.32
C HIS A 100 3.13 -16.79 -11.97
N ALA A 101 2.17 -17.25 -11.17
CA ALA A 101 1.03 -18.02 -11.66
C ALA A 101 0.17 -17.23 -12.66
N ALA A 102 0.09 -15.92 -12.48
CA ALA A 102 -0.66 -15.03 -13.38
C ALA A 102 0.12 -14.64 -14.64
N GLY A 103 1.37 -15.10 -14.77
CA GLY A 103 2.23 -14.73 -15.89
C GLY A 103 2.72 -13.30 -15.84
N LYS A 104 2.75 -12.69 -14.66
CA LYS A 104 3.18 -11.30 -14.47
C LYS A 104 4.55 -11.25 -13.81
N LYS A 105 5.40 -10.36 -14.33
CA LYS A 105 6.71 -10.11 -13.72
C LYS A 105 6.54 -9.20 -12.52
N LEU A 106 7.04 -9.62 -11.38
CA LEU A 106 6.98 -8.82 -10.16
C LEU A 106 8.23 -7.95 -10.06
N ASP A 107 8.07 -6.65 -10.28
CA ASP A 107 9.14 -5.66 -10.11
C ASP A 107 9.04 -5.10 -8.69
N MET A 108 9.69 -5.75 -7.76
CA MET A 108 9.54 -5.50 -6.32
C MET A 108 10.86 -5.08 -5.70
N GLY A 109 10.87 -3.88 -5.10
CA GLY A 109 11.98 -3.39 -4.29
C GLY A 109 11.82 -3.82 -2.83
N LYS A 110 12.47 -3.11 -1.90
CA LYS A 110 12.39 -3.44 -0.48
C LYS A 110 11.00 -3.24 0.10
N SER A 111 10.30 -2.21 -0.32
CA SER A 111 8.99 -1.87 0.24
C SER A 111 7.97 -1.46 -0.80
N CYS A 112 8.26 -1.65 -2.08
CA CYS A 112 7.33 -1.23 -3.12
C CYS A 112 7.32 -2.17 -4.32
N VAL A 113 6.14 -2.24 -4.95
CA VAL A 113 5.94 -2.91 -6.23
C VAL A 113 5.83 -1.81 -7.28
N ARG A 114 6.69 -1.84 -8.29
CA ARG A 114 6.71 -0.84 -9.36
C ARG A 114 5.89 -1.32 -10.55
N PHE A 115 5.20 -0.40 -11.20
CA PHE A 115 4.42 -0.71 -12.40
C PHE A 115 4.26 0.55 -13.26
N ARG A 116 3.99 0.36 -14.54
CA ARG A 116 3.69 1.45 -15.48
C ARG A 116 2.22 1.46 -15.85
N SER A 117 1.63 0.29 -15.96
CA SER A 117 0.22 0.07 -16.26
C SER A 117 -0.35 -0.89 -15.22
N ALA A 118 -1.65 -0.79 -14.98
CA ALA A 118 -2.32 -1.73 -14.07
C ALA A 118 -2.20 -3.17 -14.58
N ASP A 119 -2.10 -3.35 -15.89
CA ASP A 119 -1.93 -4.68 -16.49
C ASP A 119 -0.58 -5.33 -16.15
N ASP A 120 0.39 -4.57 -15.69
CA ASP A 120 1.67 -5.12 -15.22
C ASP A 120 1.51 -5.92 -13.93
N LEU A 121 0.41 -5.71 -13.22
CA LEU A 121 0.18 -6.30 -11.90
C LEU A 121 -0.78 -7.48 -11.97
N ALA A 122 -0.56 -8.47 -11.11
CA ALA A 122 -1.55 -9.49 -10.80
C ALA A 122 -2.54 -8.87 -9.82
N LEU A 123 -3.57 -8.21 -10.33
CA LEU A 123 -4.50 -7.42 -9.52
C LEU A 123 -5.24 -8.27 -8.46
N ASP A 124 -5.55 -9.52 -8.79
CA ASP A 124 -6.17 -10.43 -7.81
C ASP A 124 -5.24 -10.70 -6.64
N ALA A 125 -3.95 -10.85 -6.91
CA ALA A 125 -2.95 -11.04 -5.85
C ALA A 125 -2.83 -9.80 -4.98
N VAL A 126 -2.86 -8.61 -5.58
CA VAL A 126 -2.86 -7.34 -4.85
C VAL A 126 -4.08 -7.26 -3.93
N GLY A 127 -5.27 -7.57 -4.47
CA GLY A 127 -6.50 -7.54 -3.68
C GLY A 127 -6.45 -8.52 -2.51
N GLN A 128 -5.97 -9.73 -2.74
CA GLN A 128 -5.85 -10.74 -1.68
C GLN A 128 -4.84 -10.34 -0.61
N ALA A 129 -3.74 -9.70 -1.02
CA ALA A 129 -2.74 -9.21 -0.06
C ALA A 129 -3.33 -8.15 0.87
N ILE A 130 -4.16 -7.26 0.33
CA ILE A 130 -4.85 -6.23 1.13
C ILE A 130 -5.90 -6.87 2.03
N ALA A 131 -6.72 -7.80 1.50
CA ALA A 131 -7.79 -8.45 2.26
C ALA A 131 -7.25 -9.36 3.36
N GLY A 132 -6.02 -9.81 3.23
CA GLY A 132 -5.44 -10.83 4.12
C GLY A 132 -4.98 -10.32 5.48
N ILE A 133 -5.03 -9.03 5.74
CA ILE A 133 -4.57 -8.50 7.03
C ILE A 133 -5.62 -7.54 7.62
N SER A 134 -6.11 -7.86 8.82
CA SER A 134 -7.04 -6.99 9.55
C SER A 134 -6.27 -5.86 10.24
N VAL A 135 -7.00 -4.84 10.71
CA VAL A 135 -6.41 -3.79 11.56
C VAL A 135 -5.77 -4.41 12.79
N ASP A 136 -6.44 -5.36 13.45
CA ASP A 136 -5.91 -5.99 14.65
C ASP A 136 -4.61 -6.75 14.37
N ASP A 137 -4.55 -7.50 13.28
CA ASP A 137 -3.34 -8.24 12.89
C ASP A 137 -2.19 -7.28 12.58
N PHE A 138 -2.50 -6.21 11.86
CA PHE A 138 -1.50 -5.21 11.51
C PHE A 138 -0.94 -4.51 12.75
N LEU A 139 -1.79 -4.13 13.68
CA LEU A 139 -1.37 -3.49 14.92
C LEU A 139 -0.59 -4.46 15.81
N ALA A 140 -0.94 -5.74 15.82
CA ALA A 140 -0.19 -6.76 16.56
C ALA A 140 1.23 -6.90 16.00
N SER A 141 1.38 -6.91 14.68
CA SER A 141 2.70 -6.96 14.03
C SER A 141 3.53 -5.73 14.33
N TYR A 142 2.92 -4.56 14.30
CA TYR A 142 3.60 -3.30 14.63
C TYR A 142 4.07 -3.30 16.08
N SER A 143 3.21 -3.67 17.00
CA SER A 143 3.52 -3.70 18.44
C SER A 143 4.63 -4.71 18.75
N ALA A 144 4.62 -5.87 18.10
CA ALA A 144 5.67 -6.88 18.28
C ALA A 144 7.03 -6.34 17.82
N ALA A 145 7.08 -5.69 16.66
CA ALA A 145 8.31 -5.10 16.13
C ALA A 145 8.81 -3.97 17.05
N LYS A 146 7.91 -3.12 17.53
CA LYS A 146 8.24 -2.04 18.44
C LYS A 146 8.73 -2.57 19.79
N GLY A 147 8.09 -3.62 20.33
CA GLY A 147 8.50 -4.28 21.57
C GLY A 147 9.88 -4.87 21.44
N THR A 148 10.18 -5.53 20.33
CA THR A 148 11.51 -6.10 20.05
C THR A 148 12.58 -5.01 20.05
N LYS A 149 12.30 -3.85 19.47
CA LYS A 149 13.21 -2.72 19.46
C LYS A 149 13.45 -2.16 20.85
N LYS A 150 12.44 -2.15 21.71
CA LYS A 150 12.53 -1.63 23.07
C LYS A 150 13.34 -2.51 24.00
N THR A 151 13.47 -3.78 23.71
CA THR A 151 14.17 -4.73 24.58
C THR A 151 15.67 -4.77 24.38
N ARG A 152 16.19 -3.94 23.52
CA ARG A 152 17.64 -3.86 23.31
C ARG A 152 18.35 -3.21 24.48
#